data_5202ba6254ebaf349e5fb09095c547ed
#
_entry.id   5202ba6254ebaf349e5fb09095c547ed
#
_cell.length_a   1.000
_cell.length_b   1.000
_cell.length_c   1.000
_cell.angle_alpha   90.00
_cell.angle_beta   90.00
_cell.angle_gamma   90.00
#
_symmetry.space_group_name_H-M   'P 1'
#
loop_
_entity.id
_entity.type
_entity.pdbx_description
1 polymer ?
#
loop_
_entity_poly.entity_id
_entity_poly.type
_entity_poly.pdbx_seq_one_letter_code
_entity_poly.pdbx_strand_id
1 'polypeptide(L)'
;MNLEKILDEAMRLDASDVHLISDNKPMLRIARDLVPIEGSEVLTPDDMNEIYDQLVKGNTDKDEVFNSTRKLDMSYIHRDIRLRVNVSLSDEVPICTMRLIKNELPPYESLGVPDIVRRMTYQPQGLILVTGKTNSGKSTTLNSLIDYINENQNKKILTLENPVEYKHHSKKSLIVQKEVGKGRDSLRFSDGVKNSLREDCDILVIGEIRDKETMEAAIEMAESGHLVIRYITYKILCRNNR
;
A
#
# COMPACT_ATOMS: atom_id res chain seq x y z
N MET A 1 -7.16 0.62 -26.49
CA MET A 1 -6.94 -0.77 -25.97
C MET A 1 -7.55 -0.90 -24.58
N ASN A 2 -8.15 -2.03 -24.21
CA ASN A 2 -8.85 -2.18 -22.91
C ASN A 2 -7.84 -2.51 -21.79
N LEU A 3 -7.76 -1.65 -20.75
CA LEU A 3 -6.94 -1.82 -19.56
C LEU A 3 -7.18 -3.18 -18.87
N GLU A 4 -8.43 -3.64 -18.79
CA GLU A 4 -8.78 -4.91 -18.15
C GLU A 4 -8.08 -6.11 -18.81
N LYS A 5 -8.01 -6.14 -20.16
CA LYS A 5 -7.33 -7.21 -20.89
C LYS A 5 -5.82 -7.22 -20.64
N ILE A 6 -5.22 -6.03 -20.55
CA ILE A 6 -3.79 -5.90 -20.22
C ILE A 6 -3.52 -6.45 -18.82
N LEU A 7 -4.38 -6.12 -17.85
CA LEU A 7 -4.22 -6.57 -16.46
C LEU A 7 -4.49 -8.08 -16.33
N ASP A 8 -5.46 -8.62 -17.05
CA ASP A 8 -5.73 -10.07 -17.10
C ASP A 8 -4.52 -10.83 -17.62
N GLU A 9 -3.88 -10.33 -18.67
CA GLU A 9 -2.68 -10.94 -19.23
C GLU A 9 -1.48 -10.83 -18.28
N ALA A 10 -1.32 -9.68 -17.61
CA ALA A 10 -0.30 -9.51 -16.59
C ALA A 10 -0.46 -10.50 -15.43
N MET A 11 -1.70 -10.75 -15.00
CA MET A 11 -2.02 -11.75 -13.98
C MET A 11 -1.71 -13.16 -14.47
N ARG A 12 -2.13 -13.51 -15.68
CA ARG A 12 -1.90 -14.84 -16.29
C ARG A 12 -0.41 -15.20 -16.39
N LEU A 13 0.43 -14.20 -16.70
CA LEU A 13 1.88 -14.37 -16.86
C LEU A 13 2.67 -14.13 -15.58
N ASP A 14 2.01 -13.96 -14.44
CA ASP A 14 2.63 -13.67 -13.13
C ASP A 14 3.60 -12.48 -13.16
N ALA A 15 3.23 -11.43 -13.90
CA ALA A 15 4.03 -10.22 -14.01
C ALA A 15 4.09 -9.48 -12.66
N SER A 16 5.23 -8.87 -12.37
CA SER A 16 5.39 -8.00 -11.19
C SER A 16 4.92 -6.57 -11.45
N ASP A 17 5.15 -6.07 -12.67
CA ASP A 17 4.79 -4.70 -13.04
C ASP A 17 4.27 -4.65 -14.49
N VAL A 18 3.39 -3.68 -14.75
CA VAL A 18 2.87 -3.31 -16.08
C VAL A 18 3.35 -1.90 -16.39
N HIS A 19 3.89 -1.69 -17.59
CA HIS A 19 4.30 -0.38 -18.06
C HIS A 19 3.54 -0.03 -19.34
N LEU A 20 2.82 1.10 -19.31
CA LEU A 20 2.04 1.62 -20.41
C LEU A 20 2.56 3.01 -20.80
N ILE A 21 3.05 3.12 -22.02
CA ILE A 21 3.67 4.32 -22.58
C ILE A 21 3.24 4.42 -24.05
N SER A 22 2.82 5.61 -24.50
CA SER A 22 2.47 5.82 -25.92
C SER A 22 3.61 5.43 -26.86
N ASP A 23 3.27 5.09 -28.09
CA ASP A 23 4.19 4.64 -29.14
C ASP A 23 4.96 3.35 -28.82
N ASN A 24 4.53 2.65 -27.75
CA ASN A 24 5.07 1.35 -27.36
C ASN A 24 3.93 0.33 -27.17
N LYS A 25 4.24 -0.95 -27.32
CA LYS A 25 3.35 -2.01 -26.85
C LYS A 25 3.25 -2.00 -25.33
N PRO A 26 2.13 -2.43 -24.72
CA PRO A 26 2.09 -2.71 -23.29
C PRO A 26 3.21 -3.67 -22.90
N MET A 27 4.02 -3.28 -21.92
CA MET A 27 5.18 -4.05 -21.45
C MET A 27 4.90 -4.63 -20.07
N LEU A 28 5.29 -5.87 -19.87
CA LEU A 28 5.21 -6.58 -18.59
C LEU A 28 6.62 -6.82 -18.05
N ARG A 29 6.76 -6.72 -16.73
CA ARG A 29 7.97 -7.17 -16.05
C ARG A 29 7.75 -8.57 -15.52
N ILE A 30 8.46 -9.55 -16.08
CA ILE A 30 8.39 -10.96 -15.71
C ILE A 30 9.81 -11.41 -15.33
N ALA A 31 10.02 -11.93 -14.14
CA ALA A 31 11.32 -12.41 -13.65
C ALA A 31 12.49 -11.43 -13.89
N ARG A 32 12.25 -10.12 -13.77
CA ARG A 32 13.17 -8.98 -14.02
C ARG A 32 13.28 -8.51 -15.46
N ASP A 33 12.87 -9.26 -16.44
CA ASP A 33 12.89 -8.86 -17.84
C ASP A 33 11.64 -8.06 -18.23
N LEU A 34 11.78 -7.09 -19.14
CA LEU A 34 10.68 -6.38 -19.76
C LEU A 34 10.31 -7.06 -21.07
N VAL A 35 9.10 -7.57 -21.17
CA VAL A 35 8.59 -8.26 -22.35
C VAL A 35 7.29 -7.60 -22.83
N PRO A 36 7.08 -7.45 -24.15
CA PRO A 36 5.83 -6.95 -24.69
C PRO A 36 4.73 -8.01 -24.55
N ILE A 37 3.49 -7.56 -24.41
CA ILE A 37 2.35 -8.46 -24.52
C ILE A 37 2.24 -8.93 -25.98
N GLU A 38 2.30 -10.24 -26.20
CA GLU A 38 2.18 -10.81 -27.53
C GLU A 38 0.80 -10.52 -28.15
N GLY A 39 0.79 -10.19 -29.44
CA GLY A 39 -0.44 -9.85 -30.16
C GLY A 39 -1.07 -8.50 -29.79
N SER A 40 -0.43 -7.73 -28.89
CA SER A 40 -0.90 -6.37 -28.59
C SER A 40 -0.50 -5.38 -29.69
N GLU A 41 -1.34 -4.37 -29.88
CA GLU A 41 -1.04 -3.20 -30.70
C GLU A 41 -0.18 -2.20 -29.91
N VAL A 42 0.44 -1.27 -30.65
CA VAL A 42 1.14 -0.12 -30.07
C VAL A 42 0.11 0.85 -29.48
N LEU A 43 0.33 1.31 -28.27
CA LEU A 43 -0.55 2.27 -27.60
C LEU A 43 -0.41 3.65 -28.25
N THR A 44 -1.53 4.26 -28.56
CA THR A 44 -1.59 5.65 -29.04
C THR A 44 -1.71 6.63 -27.85
N PRO A 45 -1.46 7.94 -28.04
CA PRO A 45 -1.78 8.96 -27.03
C PRO A 45 -3.25 8.92 -26.57
N ASP A 46 -4.19 8.64 -27.48
CA ASP A 46 -5.62 8.52 -27.16
C ASP A 46 -5.89 7.30 -26.28
N ASP A 47 -5.27 6.16 -26.55
CA ASP A 47 -5.35 4.98 -25.66
C ASP A 47 -4.87 5.31 -24.26
N MET A 48 -3.78 6.08 -24.12
CA MET A 48 -3.24 6.45 -22.82
C MET A 48 -4.16 7.41 -22.05
N ASN A 49 -4.81 8.34 -22.73
CA ASN A 49 -5.83 9.20 -22.13
C ASN A 49 -7.05 8.39 -21.68
N GLU A 50 -7.53 7.47 -22.51
CA GLU A 50 -8.65 6.57 -22.16
C GLU A 50 -8.31 5.69 -20.94
N ILE A 51 -7.08 5.16 -20.86
CA ILE A 51 -6.60 4.39 -19.69
C ILE A 51 -6.57 5.26 -18.44
N TYR A 52 -6.09 6.50 -18.55
CA TYR A 52 -6.11 7.46 -17.46
C TYR A 52 -7.52 7.72 -16.95
N ASP A 53 -8.46 8.00 -17.86
CA ASP A 53 -9.87 8.23 -17.52
C ASP A 53 -10.49 7.02 -16.80
N GLN A 54 -10.15 5.80 -17.22
CA GLN A 54 -10.61 4.58 -16.54
C GLN A 54 -10.06 4.48 -15.11
N LEU A 55 -8.81 4.88 -14.88
CA LEU A 55 -8.15 4.82 -13.57
C LEU A 55 -8.71 5.85 -12.57
N VAL A 56 -9.09 7.04 -13.04
CA VAL A 56 -9.61 8.13 -12.18
C VAL A 56 -11.13 8.20 -12.15
N LYS A 57 -11.81 7.39 -12.93
CA LYS A 57 -13.28 7.41 -13.11
C LYS A 57 -14.04 7.60 -11.80
N GLY A 58 -14.82 8.66 -11.74
CA GLY A 58 -15.67 8.99 -10.58
C GLY A 58 -14.95 9.57 -9.37
N ASN A 59 -13.66 9.91 -9.50
CA ASN A 59 -12.90 10.53 -8.41
C ASN A 59 -12.26 11.87 -8.86
N THR A 60 -13.01 12.94 -8.68
CA THR A 60 -12.59 14.31 -9.04
C THR A 60 -11.33 14.77 -8.29
N ASP A 61 -11.15 14.33 -7.02
CA ASP A 61 -9.97 14.69 -6.24
C ASP A 61 -8.68 14.12 -6.82
N LYS A 62 -8.72 12.90 -7.37
CA LYS A 62 -7.56 12.29 -8.05
C LYS A 62 -7.20 13.07 -9.31
N ASP A 63 -8.21 13.47 -10.07
CA ASP A 63 -8.03 14.26 -11.28
C ASP A 63 -7.46 15.65 -10.97
N GLU A 64 -7.96 16.33 -9.93
CA GLU A 64 -7.39 17.59 -9.44
C GLU A 64 -5.92 17.45 -9.00
N VAL A 65 -5.58 16.36 -8.29
CA VAL A 65 -4.20 16.06 -7.88
C VAL A 65 -3.32 15.91 -9.11
N PHE A 66 -3.74 15.12 -10.09
CA PHE A 66 -2.96 14.91 -11.31
C PHE A 66 -2.78 16.21 -12.09
N ASN A 67 -3.84 16.97 -12.31
CA ASN A 67 -3.79 18.23 -13.05
C ASN A 67 -2.88 19.27 -12.36
N SER A 68 -2.84 19.30 -11.03
CA SER A 68 -2.03 20.24 -10.27
C SER A 68 -0.58 19.82 -10.08
N THR A 69 -0.30 18.51 -9.96
CA THR A 69 1.03 18.00 -9.63
C THR A 69 1.72 17.27 -10.77
N ARG A 70 1.02 16.99 -11.88
CA ARG A 70 1.47 16.23 -13.04
C ARG A 70 1.89 14.78 -12.70
N LYS A 71 1.42 14.29 -11.57
CA LYS A 71 1.66 12.92 -11.11
C LYS A 71 0.55 12.47 -10.18
N LEU A 72 0.27 11.16 -10.18
CA LEU A 72 -0.71 10.55 -9.32
C LEU A 72 -0.21 9.18 -8.85
N ASP A 73 -0.10 8.98 -7.54
CA ASP A 73 0.07 7.66 -6.93
C ASP A 73 -1.27 7.21 -6.37
N MET A 74 -1.71 6.01 -6.74
CA MET A 74 -2.99 5.48 -6.29
C MET A 74 -2.98 3.96 -6.19
N SER A 75 -3.95 3.41 -5.45
CA SER A 75 -4.31 2.00 -5.56
C SER A 75 -5.42 1.82 -6.60
N TYR A 76 -5.36 0.72 -7.32
CA TYR A 76 -6.40 0.26 -8.23
C TYR A 76 -6.70 -1.21 -7.94
N ILE A 77 -7.96 -1.60 -8.02
CA ILE A 77 -8.38 -2.99 -7.80
C ILE A 77 -8.89 -3.53 -9.11
N HIS A 78 -8.27 -4.59 -9.59
CA HIS A 78 -8.74 -5.35 -10.74
C HIS A 78 -9.02 -6.78 -10.28
N ARG A 79 -10.29 -7.20 -10.37
CA ARG A 79 -10.77 -8.46 -9.76
C ARG A 79 -10.35 -8.55 -8.28
N ASP A 80 -9.53 -9.55 -7.92
CA ASP A 80 -9.06 -9.78 -6.55
C ASP A 80 -7.64 -9.26 -6.28
N ILE A 81 -7.01 -8.65 -7.30
CA ILE A 81 -5.64 -8.14 -7.18
C ILE A 81 -5.66 -6.63 -7.01
N ARG A 82 -4.89 -6.17 -6.04
CA ARG A 82 -4.60 -4.75 -5.85
C ARG A 82 -3.35 -4.39 -6.66
N LEU A 83 -3.40 -3.23 -7.29
CA LEU A 83 -2.27 -2.64 -8.00
C LEU A 83 -1.90 -1.31 -7.34
N ARG A 84 -0.62 -1.08 -7.16
CA ARG A 84 -0.09 0.26 -6.93
C ARG A 84 0.17 0.90 -8.29
N VAL A 85 -0.50 1.99 -8.56
CA VAL A 85 -0.44 2.70 -9.84
C VAL A 85 0.24 4.04 -9.63
N ASN A 86 1.27 4.30 -10.42
CA ASN A 86 1.86 5.62 -10.60
C ASN A 86 1.51 6.10 -12.00
N VAL A 87 0.91 7.28 -12.09
CA VAL A 87 0.68 7.99 -13.35
C VAL A 87 1.52 9.26 -13.34
N SER A 88 2.20 9.52 -14.44
CA SER A 88 2.96 10.75 -14.69
C SER A 88 2.83 11.15 -16.16
N LEU A 89 3.47 12.22 -16.59
CA LEU A 89 3.44 12.66 -17.98
C LEU A 89 4.80 12.44 -18.65
N SER A 90 4.75 12.07 -19.93
CA SER A 90 5.84 12.18 -20.88
C SER A 90 5.31 12.84 -22.15
N ASP A 91 5.90 13.95 -22.58
CA ASP A 91 5.46 14.76 -23.73
C ASP A 91 3.94 15.10 -23.65
N GLU A 92 3.49 15.55 -22.47
CA GLU A 92 2.09 15.88 -22.16
C GLU A 92 1.09 14.70 -22.24
N VAL A 93 1.54 13.48 -22.51
CA VAL A 93 0.74 12.25 -22.54
C VAL A 93 0.90 11.49 -21.24
N PRO A 94 -0.20 10.98 -20.61
CA PRO A 94 -0.09 10.12 -19.45
C PRO A 94 0.74 8.87 -19.71
N ILE A 95 1.62 8.52 -18.77
CA ILE A 95 2.30 7.22 -18.72
C ILE A 95 1.94 6.53 -17.42
N CYS A 96 1.78 5.21 -17.44
CA CYS A 96 1.36 4.44 -16.28
C CYS A 96 2.35 3.34 -15.95
N THR A 97 2.77 3.26 -14.69
CA THR A 97 3.46 2.09 -14.13
C THR A 97 2.58 1.50 -13.04
N MET A 98 2.26 0.22 -13.18
CA MET A 98 1.37 -0.49 -12.27
C MET A 98 2.09 -1.69 -11.68
N ARG A 99 2.22 -1.76 -10.37
CA ARG A 99 2.78 -2.91 -9.66
C ARG A 99 1.66 -3.80 -9.15
N LEU A 100 1.70 -5.08 -9.51
CA LEU A 100 0.78 -6.08 -8.98
C LEU A 100 1.20 -6.45 -7.57
N ILE A 101 0.29 -6.28 -6.61
CA ILE A 101 0.51 -6.63 -5.21
C ILE A 101 -0.07 -8.02 -5.00
N LYS A 102 0.81 -9.01 -4.80
CA LYS A 102 0.38 -10.37 -4.49
C LYS A 102 -0.25 -10.39 -3.09
N ASN A 103 -1.49 -10.87 -2.99
CA ASN A 103 -2.23 -10.92 -1.73
C ASN A 103 -1.83 -12.10 -0.81
N GLU A 104 -0.88 -12.93 -1.22
CA GLU A 104 -0.45 -14.07 -0.41
C GLU A 104 0.52 -13.62 0.68
N LEU A 105 0.04 -13.62 1.90
CA LEU A 105 0.86 -13.42 3.08
C LEU A 105 1.38 -14.78 3.56
N PRO A 106 2.68 -14.92 3.81
CA PRO A 106 3.19 -16.10 4.48
C PRO A 106 2.60 -16.19 5.90
N PRO A 107 2.26 -17.39 6.38
CA PRO A 107 1.84 -17.56 7.77
C PRO A 107 2.87 -16.96 8.72
N TYR A 108 2.42 -16.28 9.79
CA TYR A 108 3.31 -15.63 10.76
C TYR A 108 4.39 -16.60 11.30
N GLU A 109 4.01 -17.84 11.56
CA GLU A 109 4.89 -18.90 12.07
C GLU A 109 6.06 -19.23 11.13
N SER A 110 5.88 -19.04 9.82
CA SER A 110 6.93 -19.31 8.83
C SER A 110 8.00 -18.23 8.74
N LEU A 111 7.77 -17.07 9.35
CA LEU A 111 8.68 -15.92 9.26
C LEU A 111 9.88 -16.00 10.19
N GLY A 112 9.92 -16.95 11.11
CA GLY A 112 11.00 -17.07 12.10
C GLY A 112 11.04 -15.89 13.10
N VAL A 113 9.94 -15.15 13.25
CA VAL A 113 9.84 -14.04 14.21
C VAL A 113 9.74 -14.64 15.64
N PRO A 114 10.50 -14.11 16.61
CA PRO A 114 10.47 -14.62 17.98
C PRO A 114 9.06 -14.56 18.59
N ASP A 115 8.68 -15.60 19.35
CA ASP A 115 7.36 -15.74 19.98
C ASP A 115 7.00 -14.58 20.93
N ILE A 116 8.00 -13.87 21.45
CA ILE A 116 7.77 -12.67 22.27
C ILE A 116 6.98 -11.61 21.51
N VAL A 117 7.21 -11.43 20.20
CA VAL A 117 6.50 -10.44 19.39
C VAL A 117 5.01 -10.79 19.31
N ARG A 118 4.68 -12.07 19.12
CA ARG A 118 3.30 -12.56 19.15
C ARG A 118 2.64 -12.28 20.51
N ARG A 119 3.36 -12.53 21.61
CA ARG A 119 2.84 -12.25 22.97
C ARG A 119 2.61 -10.78 23.24
N MET A 120 3.40 -9.89 22.63
CA MET A 120 3.21 -8.45 22.74
C MET A 120 1.88 -7.97 22.12
N THR A 121 1.34 -8.69 21.13
CA THR A 121 0.04 -8.32 20.53
C THR A 121 -1.17 -8.54 21.45
N TYR A 122 -0.98 -9.23 22.56
CA TYR A 122 -2.03 -9.42 23.58
C TYR A 122 -2.00 -8.35 24.66
N GLN A 123 -1.04 -7.41 24.61
CA GLN A 123 -1.05 -6.30 25.54
C GLN A 123 -2.22 -5.36 25.25
N PRO A 124 -2.88 -4.83 26.30
CA PRO A 124 -4.02 -3.94 26.11
C PRO A 124 -3.63 -2.61 25.48
N GLN A 125 -2.41 -2.15 25.70
CA GLN A 125 -1.89 -0.87 25.22
C GLN A 125 -0.37 -0.90 25.03
N GLY A 126 0.15 0.06 24.29
CA GLY A 126 1.59 0.25 24.09
C GLY A 126 1.95 0.50 22.63
N LEU A 127 3.24 0.63 22.39
CA LEU A 127 3.79 0.88 21.06
C LEU A 127 4.75 -0.23 20.63
N ILE A 128 4.43 -0.91 19.53
CA ILE A 128 5.29 -1.93 18.91
C ILE A 128 5.92 -1.31 17.65
N LEU A 129 7.25 -1.31 17.59
CA LEU A 129 8.01 -0.81 16.46
C LEU A 129 8.75 -1.93 15.74
N VAL A 130 8.41 -2.16 14.48
CA VAL A 130 9.12 -3.09 13.58
C VAL A 130 10.12 -2.27 12.77
N THR A 131 11.42 -2.46 12.99
CA THR A 131 12.46 -1.63 12.37
C THR A 131 13.31 -2.43 11.39
N GLY A 132 13.79 -1.79 10.33
CA GLY A 132 14.69 -2.43 9.37
C GLY A 132 14.90 -1.62 8.09
N LYS A 133 15.83 -2.06 7.26
CA LYS A 133 16.10 -1.45 5.94
C LYS A 133 14.93 -1.66 4.97
N THR A 134 14.90 -0.90 3.90
CA THR A 134 13.99 -1.16 2.77
C THR A 134 14.20 -2.59 2.25
N ASN A 135 13.13 -3.29 1.90
CA ASN A 135 13.12 -4.68 1.42
C ASN A 135 13.66 -5.72 2.44
N SER A 136 13.60 -5.44 3.75
CA SER A 136 13.96 -6.41 4.80
C SER A 136 12.79 -7.25 5.32
N GLY A 137 11.64 -7.22 4.68
CA GLY A 137 10.47 -8.00 5.08
C GLY A 137 9.56 -7.32 6.12
N LYS A 138 9.77 -6.04 6.47
CA LYS A 138 8.97 -5.32 7.48
C LYS A 138 7.47 -5.36 7.20
N SER A 139 7.06 -4.96 5.99
CA SER A 139 5.63 -4.97 5.59
C SER A 139 5.05 -6.37 5.63
N THR A 140 5.79 -7.36 5.15
CA THR A 140 5.38 -8.77 5.21
C THR A 140 5.20 -9.22 6.66
N THR A 141 6.17 -8.96 7.53
CA THR A 141 6.11 -9.32 8.96
C THR A 141 4.93 -8.64 9.65
N LEU A 142 4.72 -7.34 9.39
CA LEU A 142 3.61 -6.59 9.97
C LEU A 142 2.25 -7.12 9.51
N ASN A 143 2.08 -7.32 8.21
CA ASN A 143 0.82 -7.82 7.67
C ASN A 143 0.52 -9.26 8.10
N SER A 144 1.54 -10.13 8.16
CA SER A 144 1.37 -11.49 8.72
C SER A 144 1.03 -11.46 10.22
N LEU A 145 1.57 -10.49 10.97
CA LEU A 145 1.21 -10.29 12.37
C LEU A 145 -0.24 -9.80 12.53
N ILE A 146 -0.68 -8.88 11.67
CA ILE A 146 -2.09 -8.42 11.62
C ILE A 146 -3.01 -9.60 11.32
N ASP A 147 -2.66 -10.44 10.34
CA ASP A 147 -3.47 -11.61 9.99
C ASP A 147 -3.51 -12.64 11.13
N TYR A 148 -2.39 -12.86 11.82
CA TYR A 148 -2.35 -13.67 13.03
C TYR A 148 -3.29 -13.14 14.13
N ILE A 149 -3.28 -11.81 14.40
CA ILE A 149 -4.21 -11.18 15.37
C ILE A 149 -5.65 -11.39 14.92
N ASN A 150 -5.92 -11.15 13.65
CA ASN A 150 -7.24 -11.30 13.03
C ASN A 150 -7.82 -12.72 13.17
N GLU A 151 -6.97 -13.74 13.13
CA GLU A 151 -7.38 -15.13 13.31
C GLU A 151 -7.57 -15.54 14.77
N ASN A 152 -6.84 -14.93 15.70
CA ASN A 152 -6.72 -15.42 17.06
C ASN A 152 -7.36 -14.52 18.13
N GLN A 153 -7.64 -13.25 17.83
CA GLN A 153 -8.16 -12.28 18.79
C GLN A 153 -9.46 -11.61 18.31
N ASN A 154 -10.34 -11.23 19.23
CA ASN A 154 -11.57 -10.48 18.95
C ASN A 154 -11.29 -8.98 19.17
N LYS A 155 -10.68 -8.32 18.20
CA LYS A 155 -10.23 -6.94 18.27
C LYS A 155 -10.76 -6.11 17.09
N LYS A 156 -10.94 -4.81 17.29
CA LYS A 156 -11.11 -3.89 16.19
C LYS A 156 -9.76 -3.33 15.80
N ILE A 157 -9.30 -3.69 14.60
CA ILE A 157 -8.00 -3.28 14.04
C ILE A 157 -8.25 -2.21 12.98
N LEU A 158 -7.68 -1.04 13.17
CA LEU A 158 -7.67 0.02 12.17
C LEU A 158 -6.28 0.15 11.57
N THR A 159 -6.17 0.20 10.24
CA THR A 159 -4.90 0.51 9.59
C THR A 159 -4.96 1.84 8.85
N LEU A 160 -3.88 2.61 8.90
CA LEU A 160 -3.66 3.83 8.15
C LEU A 160 -2.46 3.61 7.23
N GLU A 161 -2.68 3.57 5.91
CA GLU A 161 -1.67 3.14 4.94
C GLU A 161 -1.61 4.10 3.73
N ASN A 162 -0.50 4.09 3.00
CA ASN A 162 -0.37 4.86 1.75
C ASN A 162 0.58 4.17 0.74
N PRO A 163 0.01 3.41 -0.20
CA PRO A 163 -1.35 2.85 -0.23
C PRO A 163 -1.48 1.60 0.66
N VAL A 164 -2.71 1.04 0.77
CA VAL A 164 -2.91 -0.30 1.37
C VAL A 164 -2.22 -1.34 0.48
N GLU A 165 -1.24 -2.06 1.04
CA GLU A 165 -0.47 -3.08 0.29
C GLU A 165 -1.18 -4.44 0.30
N TYR A 166 -1.70 -4.89 1.45
CA TYR A 166 -2.37 -6.18 1.59
C TYR A 166 -3.81 -5.98 2.04
N LYS A 167 -4.74 -6.63 1.38
CA LYS A 167 -6.15 -6.59 1.79
C LYS A 167 -6.43 -7.69 2.81
N HIS A 168 -6.80 -7.29 4.01
CA HIS A 168 -7.25 -8.20 5.06
C HIS A 168 -8.78 -8.33 5.04
N HIS A 169 -9.26 -9.56 5.15
CA HIS A 169 -10.67 -9.86 5.38
C HIS A 169 -10.89 -10.14 6.87
N SER A 170 -11.90 -9.53 7.48
CA SER A 170 -12.24 -9.76 8.89
C SER A 170 -12.53 -11.23 9.14
N LYS A 171 -11.90 -11.81 10.18
CA LYS A 171 -12.08 -13.19 10.65
C LYS A 171 -12.67 -13.16 12.05
N LYS A 172 -11.87 -13.32 13.11
CA LYS A 172 -12.30 -13.07 14.50
C LYS A 172 -12.27 -11.58 14.83
N SER A 173 -11.30 -10.85 14.31
CA SER A 173 -11.23 -9.40 14.47
C SER A 173 -12.02 -8.68 13.38
N LEU A 174 -12.46 -7.46 13.68
CA LEU A 174 -12.99 -6.53 12.70
C LEU A 174 -11.85 -5.66 12.17
N ILE A 175 -11.55 -5.73 10.87
CA ILE A 175 -10.47 -4.94 10.25
C ILE A 175 -11.05 -3.83 9.39
N VAL A 176 -10.57 -2.62 9.62
CA VAL A 176 -10.86 -1.42 8.81
C VAL A 176 -9.54 -0.88 8.29
N GLN A 177 -9.36 -0.86 6.97
CA GLN A 177 -8.16 -0.35 6.33
C GLN A 177 -8.48 0.97 5.65
N LYS A 178 -7.72 2.02 5.98
CA LYS A 178 -7.88 3.37 5.43
C LYS A 178 -6.64 3.81 4.67
N GLU A 179 -6.84 4.36 3.50
CA GLU A 179 -5.77 5.00 2.75
C GLU A 179 -5.63 6.47 3.15
N VAL A 180 -4.38 6.92 3.27
CA VAL A 180 -4.03 8.30 3.65
C VAL A 180 -3.52 9.07 2.43
N GLY A 181 -4.00 10.29 2.23
CA GLY A 181 -3.61 11.18 1.15
C GLY A 181 -4.76 12.04 0.65
N LYS A 182 -4.47 12.98 -0.25
CA LYS A 182 -5.52 13.82 -0.86
C LYS A 182 -6.48 12.94 -1.68
N GLY A 183 -7.77 13.13 -1.50
CA GLY A 183 -8.80 12.30 -2.15
C GLY A 183 -8.88 10.87 -1.63
N ARG A 184 -8.44 10.63 -0.39
CA ARG A 184 -8.45 9.34 0.30
C ARG A 184 -9.29 9.42 1.57
N ASP A 185 -9.30 8.31 2.33
CA ASP A 185 -10.08 8.17 3.57
C ASP A 185 -9.62 9.11 4.69
N SER A 186 -8.34 9.50 4.69
CA SER A 186 -7.79 10.52 5.58
C SER A 186 -6.78 11.39 4.83
N LEU A 187 -6.76 12.69 5.12
CA LEU A 187 -5.86 13.62 4.43
C LEU A 187 -4.40 13.41 4.86
N ARG A 188 -4.15 13.26 6.16
CA ARG A 188 -2.84 13.06 6.77
C ARG A 188 -2.86 11.93 7.79
N PHE A 189 -1.70 11.34 8.05
CA PHE A 189 -1.58 10.30 9.08
C PHE A 189 -1.95 10.82 10.47
N SER A 190 -1.52 12.02 10.85
CA SER A 190 -1.88 12.65 12.13
C SER A 190 -3.39 12.79 12.31
N ASP A 191 -4.12 13.19 11.25
CA ASP A 191 -5.58 13.32 11.29
C ASP A 191 -6.24 11.95 11.47
N GLY A 192 -5.73 10.93 10.74
CA GLY A 192 -6.21 9.56 10.85
C GLY A 192 -6.01 8.98 12.26
N VAL A 193 -4.84 9.20 12.88
CA VAL A 193 -4.55 8.76 14.26
C VAL A 193 -5.49 9.45 15.25
N LYS A 194 -5.65 10.78 15.18
CA LYS A 194 -6.55 11.53 16.06
C LYS A 194 -8.01 11.09 15.91
N ASN A 195 -8.42 10.74 14.68
CA ASN A 195 -9.79 10.29 14.43
C ASN A 195 -10.01 8.86 14.98
N SER A 196 -9.01 8.00 14.94
CA SER A 196 -9.11 6.60 15.39
C SER A 196 -9.48 6.48 16.89
N LEU A 197 -9.14 7.49 17.71
CA LEU A 197 -9.58 7.59 19.12
C LEU A 197 -11.12 7.63 19.29
N ARG A 198 -11.86 8.02 18.23
CA ARG A 198 -13.33 8.09 18.23
C ARG A 198 -13.97 6.89 17.52
N GLU A 199 -13.18 5.96 17.03
CA GLU A 199 -13.66 4.84 16.22
C GLU A 199 -13.70 3.51 16.98
N ASP A 200 -13.60 3.54 18.32
CA ASP A 200 -13.60 2.34 19.15
C ASP A 200 -12.59 1.28 18.65
N CYS A 201 -11.34 1.72 18.48
CA CYS A 201 -10.26 0.93 17.91
C CYS A 201 -9.43 0.32 19.05
N ASP A 202 -9.21 -0.99 19.07
CA ASP A 202 -8.30 -1.65 20.02
C ASP A 202 -6.84 -1.56 19.56
N ILE A 203 -6.63 -1.75 18.25
CA ILE A 203 -5.30 -1.82 17.64
C ILE A 203 -5.23 -0.86 16.47
N LEU A 204 -4.28 0.08 16.51
CA LEU A 204 -3.98 0.96 15.40
C LEU A 204 -2.67 0.55 14.73
N VAL A 205 -2.72 0.34 13.42
CA VAL A 205 -1.53 0.10 12.59
C VAL A 205 -1.26 1.34 11.74
N ILE A 206 -0.06 1.91 11.87
CA ILE A 206 0.34 3.10 11.11
C ILE A 206 1.38 2.72 10.08
N GLY A 207 1.04 2.85 8.79
CA GLY A 207 1.91 2.50 7.66
C GLY A 207 3.18 3.34 7.60
N GLU A 208 3.09 4.64 7.87
CA GLU A 208 4.28 5.49 7.94
C GLU A 208 4.11 6.66 8.91
N ILE A 209 5.22 7.06 9.55
CA ILE A 209 5.33 8.30 10.32
C ILE A 209 6.54 9.07 9.76
N ARG A 210 6.29 10.20 9.14
CA ARG A 210 7.33 11.05 8.53
C ARG A 210 7.49 12.38 9.26
N ASP A 211 6.56 12.70 10.14
CA ASP A 211 6.50 13.99 10.82
C ASP A 211 6.29 13.81 12.34
N LYS A 212 6.63 14.87 13.06
CA LYS A 212 6.58 14.90 14.52
C LYS A 212 5.13 14.80 15.03
N GLU A 213 4.17 15.44 14.36
CA GLU A 213 2.77 15.48 14.78
C GLU A 213 2.15 14.07 14.76
N THR A 214 2.43 13.28 13.72
CA THR A 214 1.99 11.89 13.64
C THR A 214 2.63 11.02 14.73
N MET A 215 3.93 11.25 15.07
CA MET A 215 4.60 10.51 16.13
C MET A 215 4.01 10.84 17.50
N GLU A 216 3.78 12.11 17.81
CA GLU A 216 3.19 12.55 19.07
C GLU A 216 1.78 11.97 19.24
N ALA A 217 0.95 12.03 18.20
CA ALA A 217 -0.39 11.44 18.22
C ALA A 217 -0.36 9.90 18.41
N ALA A 218 0.62 9.20 17.83
CA ALA A 218 0.78 7.76 17.98
C ALA A 218 1.19 7.38 19.42
N ILE A 219 2.05 8.17 20.06
CA ILE A 219 2.45 7.97 21.47
C ILE A 219 1.25 8.23 22.40
N GLU A 220 0.55 9.35 22.21
CA GLU A 220 -0.64 9.68 22.99
C GLU A 220 -1.69 8.58 22.90
N MET A 221 -1.92 8.01 21.72
CA MET A 221 -2.83 6.90 21.53
C MET A 221 -2.37 5.64 22.26
N ALA A 222 -1.06 5.33 22.20
CA ALA A 222 -0.49 4.18 22.91
C ALA A 222 -0.57 4.32 24.45
N GLU A 223 -0.53 5.55 24.97
CA GLU A 223 -0.69 5.84 26.40
C GLU A 223 -2.15 5.85 26.85
N SER A 224 -3.09 6.10 25.92
CA SER A 224 -4.52 6.20 26.21
C SER A 224 -5.30 4.87 26.18
N GLY A 225 -4.60 3.73 26.21
CA GLY A 225 -5.22 2.41 26.33
C GLY A 225 -5.33 1.63 25.02
N HIS A 226 -4.59 2.02 23.98
CA HIS A 226 -4.61 1.39 22.66
C HIS A 226 -3.26 0.72 22.34
N LEU A 227 -3.29 -0.40 21.60
CA LEU A 227 -2.09 -0.98 21.05
C LEU A 227 -1.78 -0.36 19.69
N VAL A 228 -0.65 0.34 19.59
CA VAL A 228 -0.20 0.96 18.34
C VAL A 228 0.95 0.12 17.75
N ILE A 229 0.82 -0.27 16.49
CA ILE A 229 1.84 -1.06 15.78
C ILE A 229 2.31 -0.29 14.57
N ARG A 230 3.64 -0.23 14.37
CA ARG A 230 4.21 0.47 13.25
C ARG A 230 5.53 -0.14 12.77
N TYR A 231 5.83 -0.03 11.45
CA TYR A 231 7.18 -0.27 10.96
C TYR A 231 7.95 1.03 10.69
N ILE A 232 9.25 1.03 10.98
CA ILE A 232 10.15 2.16 10.72
C ILE A 232 11.26 1.70 9.76
N THR A 233 11.38 2.40 8.64
CA THR A 233 12.51 2.22 7.73
C THR A 233 13.64 3.17 8.12
N TYR A 234 14.86 2.66 8.29
CA TYR A 234 16.03 3.49 8.49
C TYR A 234 17.05 3.28 7.36
N LYS A 235 17.76 4.36 7.00
CA LYS A 235 18.96 4.30 6.18
C LYS A 235 20.17 4.39 7.09
N ILE A 236 21.08 3.44 6.98
CA ILE A 236 22.40 3.58 7.61
C ILE A 236 23.18 4.60 6.76
N LEU A 237 23.34 5.80 7.28
CA LEU A 237 24.28 6.76 6.74
C LEU A 237 25.66 6.33 7.25
N CYS A 238 26.39 5.51 6.49
CA CYS A 238 27.82 5.34 6.72
C CYS A 238 28.49 6.69 6.45
N ARG A 239 28.74 7.47 7.49
CA ARG A 239 29.76 8.54 7.38
C ARG A 239 31.09 7.82 7.20
N ASN A 240 31.61 7.80 5.97
CA ASN A 240 33.01 7.55 5.75
C ASN A 240 33.77 8.75 6.37
N ASN A 241 34.21 8.64 7.62
CA ASN A 241 35.28 9.47 8.12
C ASN A 241 36.54 9.08 7.34
N ARG A 242 36.88 9.87 6.32
CA ARG A 242 38.22 9.96 5.78
C ARG A 242 38.95 11.06 6.47
#